data_76cb91a60276efd33f305c82ee70eef3
#
_entry.id   76cb91a60276efd33f305c82ee70eef3
#
_cell.length_a   1.000
_cell.length_b   1.000
_cell.length_c   1.000
_cell.angle_alpha   90.00
_cell.angle_beta   90.00
_cell.angle_gamma   90.00
#
_symmetry.space_group_name_H-M   'P 1'
#
loop_
_entity.id
_entity.type
_entity.pdbx_description
1 polymer ?
#
loop_
_entity_poly.entity_id
_entity_poly.type
_entity_poly.pdbx_seq_one_letter_code
_entity_poly.pdbx_strand_id
1 'polypeptide(L)'
;MAYDGSLPTEASYALGNEVYSEAVGGSIGNKYYVSMKAVDDKYHLFVYDMAKGMWHKEDDLKADCFCSCRGELYAISGSDIIALLGSGTQDDKAVEWMVQTGEIGISSPDMKYISRLTVRLMLEPKANCAFYVQYDFSEEWEHLFTLTGTSLRSFSIPIRPKRCDHMKLRIEGMGMAKIYSFTKTIEQGSELS
;
A
#
# COMPACT_ATOMS: atom_id res chain seq x y z
N MET A 1 -14.22 -20.90 -17.18
CA MET A 1 -14.26 -20.68 -15.72
C MET A 1 -15.60 -21.19 -15.22
N ALA A 2 -15.62 -22.08 -14.24
CA ALA A 2 -16.85 -22.48 -13.59
C ALA A 2 -17.21 -21.40 -12.56
N TYR A 3 -18.40 -20.84 -12.65
CA TYR A 3 -18.95 -19.96 -11.64
C TYR A 3 -19.42 -20.80 -10.47
N ASP A 4 -18.89 -20.57 -9.28
CA ASP A 4 -19.18 -21.35 -8.07
C ASP A 4 -20.44 -20.88 -7.32
N GLY A 5 -21.10 -19.84 -7.81
CA GLY A 5 -22.29 -19.26 -7.20
C GLY A 5 -22.01 -18.32 -6.02
N SER A 6 -20.75 -18.07 -5.69
CA SER A 6 -20.42 -17.07 -4.67
C SER A 6 -20.78 -15.65 -5.12
N LEU A 7 -21.21 -14.84 -4.17
CA LEU A 7 -21.42 -13.41 -4.44
C LEU A 7 -20.08 -12.74 -4.71
N PRO A 8 -20.02 -11.80 -5.67
CA PRO A 8 -18.83 -10.98 -5.85
C PRO A 8 -18.49 -10.27 -4.53
N THR A 9 -17.29 -10.46 -4.05
CA THR A 9 -16.76 -9.70 -2.92
C THR A 9 -15.86 -8.59 -3.44
N GLU A 10 -15.83 -7.48 -2.73
CA GLU A 10 -14.91 -6.39 -3.05
C GLU A 10 -13.48 -6.94 -3.04
N ALA A 11 -12.84 -6.93 -4.20
CA ALA A 11 -11.56 -7.59 -4.36
C ALA A 11 -10.42 -6.79 -3.71
N SER A 12 -10.54 -5.46 -3.64
CA SER A 12 -9.51 -4.63 -3.01
C SER A 12 -9.94 -3.16 -2.86
N TYR A 13 -9.60 -2.62 -1.72
CA TYR A 13 -9.64 -1.17 -1.48
C TYR A 13 -8.64 -0.40 -2.38
N ALA A 14 -7.57 -1.05 -2.86
CA ALA A 14 -6.58 -0.43 -3.74
C ALA A 14 -7.12 -0.15 -5.16
N LEU A 15 -8.12 -0.89 -5.61
CA LEU A 15 -8.78 -0.63 -6.89
C LEU A 15 -9.80 0.52 -6.78
N GLY A 16 -10.24 0.84 -5.58
CA GLY A 16 -11.23 1.88 -5.32
C GLY A 16 -12.57 1.61 -6.00
N ASN A 17 -13.37 2.66 -6.10
CA ASN A 17 -14.65 2.66 -6.85
C ASN A 17 -14.48 3.24 -8.27
N GLU A 18 -13.26 3.30 -8.78
CA GLU A 18 -12.97 3.82 -10.10
C GLU A 18 -13.38 2.85 -11.20
N VAL A 19 -13.75 3.39 -12.34
CA VAL A 19 -14.04 2.61 -13.53
C VAL A 19 -12.79 2.52 -14.37
N TYR A 20 -12.40 1.29 -14.69
CA TYR A 20 -11.23 1.01 -15.52
C TYR A 20 -11.64 0.44 -16.87
N SER A 21 -10.83 0.67 -17.87
CA SER A 21 -10.97 0.17 -19.25
C SER A 21 -9.64 -0.35 -19.77
N GLU A 22 -9.64 -0.88 -20.98
CA GLU A 22 -8.44 -1.35 -21.69
C GLU A 22 -7.56 -2.28 -20.84
N ALA A 23 -8.20 -3.26 -20.18
CA ALA A 23 -7.50 -4.17 -19.28
C ALA A 23 -6.68 -5.22 -20.05
N VAL A 24 -5.40 -5.33 -19.72
CA VAL A 24 -4.47 -6.34 -20.24
C VAL A 24 -3.86 -7.07 -19.06
N GLY A 25 -3.93 -8.41 -19.04
CA GLY A 25 -3.48 -9.19 -17.90
C GLY A 25 -2.44 -10.26 -18.24
N GLY A 26 -1.64 -10.59 -17.23
CA GLY A 26 -0.66 -11.67 -17.28
C GLY A 26 -0.44 -12.27 -15.89
N SER A 27 0.13 -13.45 -15.81
CA SER A 27 0.39 -14.11 -14.52
C SER A 27 1.72 -14.83 -14.51
N ILE A 28 2.32 -14.88 -13.31
CA ILE A 28 3.49 -15.70 -13.05
C ILE A 28 3.50 -16.15 -11.58
N GLY A 29 3.74 -17.43 -11.35
CA GLY A 29 3.66 -17.99 -9.98
C GLY A 29 2.27 -17.75 -9.37
N ASN A 30 2.25 -17.15 -8.19
CA ASN A 30 1.02 -16.78 -7.47
C ASN A 30 0.65 -15.31 -7.59
N LYS A 31 1.17 -14.61 -8.61
CA LYS A 31 0.81 -13.22 -8.87
C LYS A 31 0.08 -13.09 -10.21
N TYR A 32 -0.96 -12.29 -10.19
CA TYR A 32 -1.69 -11.86 -11.38
C TYR A 32 -1.50 -10.36 -11.56
N TYR A 33 -1.01 -9.97 -12.71
CA TYR A 33 -0.75 -8.57 -13.10
C TYR A 33 -1.83 -8.12 -14.06
N VAL A 34 -2.30 -6.90 -13.90
CA VAL A 34 -3.24 -6.28 -14.84
C VAL A 34 -2.93 -4.81 -14.99
N SER A 35 -2.69 -4.39 -16.23
CA SER A 35 -2.58 -3.00 -16.62
C SER A 35 -3.95 -2.53 -17.06
N MET A 36 -4.46 -1.44 -16.48
CA MET A 36 -5.77 -0.89 -16.78
C MET A 36 -5.71 0.62 -16.90
N LYS A 37 -6.55 1.17 -17.76
CA LYS A 37 -6.72 2.60 -17.97
C LYS A 37 -7.79 3.16 -17.06
N ALA A 38 -7.45 4.16 -16.28
CA ALA A 38 -8.38 4.91 -15.42
C ALA A 38 -9.12 6.00 -16.20
N VAL A 39 -10.09 6.63 -15.55
CA VAL A 39 -10.93 7.70 -16.15
C VAL A 39 -10.12 8.94 -16.53
N ASP A 40 -9.01 9.19 -15.85
CA ASP A 40 -8.09 10.31 -16.13
C ASP A 40 -7.09 10.02 -17.27
N ASP A 41 -7.34 8.97 -18.06
CA ASP A 41 -6.51 8.50 -19.17
C ASP A 41 -5.13 7.94 -18.75
N LYS A 42 -4.85 7.80 -17.47
CA LYS A 42 -3.62 7.17 -16.98
C LYS A 42 -3.78 5.66 -16.87
N TYR A 43 -2.67 4.97 -17.10
CA TYR A 43 -2.62 3.53 -16.89
C TYR A 43 -2.06 3.22 -15.50
N HIS A 44 -2.58 2.16 -14.92
CA HIS A 44 -2.09 1.63 -13.64
C HIS A 44 -1.86 0.14 -13.75
N LEU A 45 -0.72 -0.31 -13.24
CA LEU A 45 -0.40 -1.73 -13.09
C LEU A 45 -0.78 -2.19 -11.69
N PHE A 46 -1.80 -3.04 -11.63
CA PHE A 46 -2.23 -3.70 -10.40
C PHE A 46 -1.72 -5.12 -10.33
N VAL A 47 -1.44 -5.57 -9.13
CA VAL A 47 -0.98 -6.93 -8.86
C VAL A 47 -1.85 -7.57 -7.80
N TYR A 48 -2.36 -8.75 -8.08
CA TYR A 48 -3.02 -9.60 -7.12
C TYR A 48 -2.07 -10.69 -6.65
N ASP A 49 -1.73 -10.69 -5.37
CA ASP A 49 -0.97 -11.75 -4.72
C ASP A 49 -1.95 -12.81 -4.22
N MET A 50 -2.05 -13.94 -4.94
CA MET A 50 -2.97 -15.03 -4.59
C MET A 50 -2.64 -15.69 -3.25
N ALA A 51 -1.38 -15.68 -2.84
CA ALA A 51 -0.98 -16.27 -1.56
C ALA A 51 -1.42 -15.41 -0.36
N LYS A 52 -1.54 -14.10 -0.57
CA LYS A 52 -1.96 -13.15 0.46
C LYS A 52 -3.43 -12.73 0.34
N GLY A 53 -4.06 -13.02 -0.81
CA GLY A 53 -5.42 -12.59 -1.11
C GLY A 53 -5.56 -11.07 -1.19
N MET A 54 -4.53 -10.35 -1.65
CA MET A 54 -4.55 -8.89 -1.69
C MET A 54 -4.09 -8.33 -3.03
N TRP A 55 -4.74 -7.22 -3.40
CA TRP A 55 -4.32 -6.37 -4.50
C TRP A 55 -3.38 -5.26 -4.01
N HIS A 56 -2.47 -4.84 -4.86
CA HIS A 56 -1.74 -3.58 -4.70
C HIS A 56 -1.48 -2.95 -6.07
N LYS A 57 -1.32 -1.64 -6.08
CA LYS A 57 -0.84 -0.91 -7.24
C LYS A 57 0.69 -0.94 -7.20
N GLU A 58 1.31 -1.32 -8.31
CA GLU A 58 2.77 -1.46 -8.40
C GLU A 58 3.40 -0.34 -9.23
N ASP A 59 2.76 0.05 -10.33
CA ASP A 59 3.32 1.04 -11.25
C ASP A 59 2.21 1.73 -12.08
N ASP A 60 2.60 2.67 -12.94
CA ASP A 60 1.76 3.34 -13.93
C ASP A 60 2.05 2.83 -15.37
N LEU A 61 2.43 1.55 -15.48
CA LEU A 61 2.80 0.93 -16.75
C LEU A 61 1.57 0.69 -17.63
N LYS A 62 1.59 1.20 -18.83
CA LYS A 62 0.73 0.74 -19.92
C LYS A 62 1.32 -0.53 -20.52
N ALA A 63 0.67 -1.67 -20.35
CA ALA A 63 1.04 -2.90 -21.02
C ALA A 63 0.13 -3.15 -22.22
N ASP A 64 0.70 -3.37 -23.39
CA ASP A 64 -0.02 -3.81 -24.59
C ASP A 64 -0.22 -5.33 -24.59
N CYS A 65 0.72 -6.08 -24.01
CA CYS A 65 0.57 -7.50 -23.71
C CYS A 65 1.58 -7.96 -22.65
N PHE A 66 1.32 -9.13 -22.07
CA PHE A 66 2.24 -9.82 -21.15
C PHE A 66 2.71 -11.14 -21.78
N CYS A 67 3.96 -11.49 -21.51
CA CYS A 67 4.55 -12.77 -21.93
C CYS A 67 5.42 -13.32 -20.81
N SER A 68 5.25 -14.59 -20.48
CA SER A 68 6.16 -15.27 -19.55
C SER A 68 7.22 -16.07 -20.29
N CYS A 69 8.47 -15.90 -19.92
CA CYS A 69 9.59 -16.60 -20.52
C CYS A 69 10.63 -16.94 -19.43
N ARG A 70 11.06 -18.20 -19.38
CA ARG A 70 12.12 -18.68 -18.48
C ARG A 70 11.91 -18.33 -16.99
N GLY A 71 10.65 -18.30 -16.55
CA GLY A 71 10.33 -18.00 -15.14
C GLY A 71 10.25 -16.51 -14.82
N GLU A 72 10.31 -15.63 -15.85
CA GLU A 72 10.10 -14.20 -15.71
C GLU A 72 8.87 -13.74 -16.48
N LEU A 73 8.25 -12.66 -16.04
CA LEU A 73 7.14 -12.01 -16.70
C LEU A 73 7.62 -10.71 -17.34
N TYR A 74 7.33 -10.60 -18.63
CA TYR A 74 7.63 -9.43 -19.43
C TYR A 74 6.34 -8.73 -19.82
N ALA A 75 6.35 -7.40 -19.79
CA ALA A 75 5.33 -6.56 -20.40
C ALA A 75 5.90 -5.92 -21.69
N ILE A 76 5.07 -5.82 -22.71
CA ILE A 76 5.37 -5.03 -23.90
C ILE A 76 4.59 -3.72 -23.79
N SER A 77 5.28 -2.60 -23.94
CA SER A 77 4.73 -1.25 -23.92
C SER A 77 5.26 -0.50 -25.14
N GLY A 78 4.44 -0.40 -26.18
CA GLY A 78 4.89 0.15 -27.47
C GLY A 78 6.03 -0.67 -28.08
N SER A 79 7.23 -0.10 -28.15
CA SER A 79 8.45 -0.76 -28.63
C SER A 79 9.31 -1.39 -27.54
N ASP A 80 8.96 -1.18 -26.27
CA ASP A 80 9.80 -1.55 -25.13
C ASP A 80 9.36 -2.90 -24.55
N ILE A 81 10.34 -3.69 -24.12
CA ILE A 81 10.13 -4.94 -23.39
C ILE A 81 10.65 -4.74 -21.99
N ILE A 82 9.75 -4.83 -21.02
CA ILE A 82 10.00 -4.55 -19.60
C ILE A 82 9.91 -5.85 -18.80
N ALA A 83 10.97 -6.21 -18.09
CA ALA A 83 10.96 -7.36 -17.18
C ALA A 83 10.39 -6.92 -15.83
N LEU A 84 9.24 -7.47 -15.44
CA LEU A 84 8.56 -7.07 -14.20
C LEU A 84 9.18 -7.65 -12.93
N LEU A 85 9.90 -8.77 -13.03
CA LEU A 85 10.55 -9.43 -11.90
C LEU A 85 12.08 -9.35 -11.99
N GLY A 86 12.59 -8.67 -12.99
CA GLY A 86 14.03 -8.52 -13.24
C GLY A 86 14.73 -7.91 -12.03
N SER A 87 15.85 -8.47 -11.62
CA SER A 87 16.71 -7.89 -10.60
C SER A 87 17.44 -6.69 -11.18
N GLY A 88 16.98 -5.51 -10.78
CA GLY A 88 17.66 -4.23 -10.93
C GLY A 88 18.39 -3.97 -12.23
N THR A 89 17.83 -3.12 -13.06
CA THR A 89 18.58 -2.48 -14.13
C THR A 89 19.28 -1.24 -13.59
N GLN A 90 20.30 -0.77 -14.28
CA GLN A 90 21.09 0.40 -13.85
C GLN A 90 20.30 1.70 -13.70
N ASP A 91 19.07 1.74 -14.17
CA ASP A 91 18.22 2.92 -14.25
C ASP A 91 16.98 2.87 -13.35
N ASP A 92 16.91 1.94 -12.38
CA ASP A 92 15.80 1.87 -11.45
C ASP A 92 15.71 3.16 -10.63
N LYS A 93 14.64 3.91 -10.86
CA LYS A 93 14.31 5.09 -10.06
C LYS A 93 13.77 4.64 -8.70
N ALA A 94 14.03 5.44 -7.68
CA ALA A 94 13.40 5.23 -6.38
C ALA A 94 11.88 5.31 -6.53
N VAL A 95 11.19 4.21 -6.17
CA VAL A 95 9.74 4.11 -6.28
C VAL A 95 9.10 4.79 -5.08
N GLU A 96 8.09 5.61 -5.34
CA GLU A 96 7.18 6.13 -4.30
C GLU A 96 6.15 5.05 -3.96
N TRP A 97 5.89 4.89 -2.67
CA TRP A 97 4.93 3.93 -2.18
C TRP A 97 4.12 4.50 -1.00
N MET A 98 2.92 3.97 -0.82
CA MET A 98 2.04 4.34 0.27
C MET A 98 1.32 3.11 0.82
N VAL A 99 1.18 3.06 2.14
CA VAL A 99 0.40 2.07 2.87
C VAL A 99 -0.51 2.80 3.85
N GLN A 100 -1.78 2.48 3.80
CA GLN A 100 -2.79 3.06 4.69
C GLN A 100 -3.57 1.95 5.38
N THR A 101 -3.88 2.15 6.67
CA THR A 101 -4.77 1.23 7.41
C THR A 101 -6.24 1.56 7.11
N GLY A 102 -7.10 0.59 7.31
CA GLY A 102 -8.52 0.88 7.55
C GLY A 102 -8.72 1.66 8.85
N GLU A 103 -9.97 1.89 9.20
CA GLU A 103 -10.35 2.60 10.43
C GLU A 103 -10.02 1.75 11.66
N ILE A 104 -9.22 2.33 12.54
CA ILE A 104 -8.77 1.71 13.77
C ILE A 104 -9.67 2.20 14.90
N GLY A 105 -10.30 1.27 15.60
CA GLY A 105 -11.11 1.59 16.77
C GLY A 105 -12.59 1.84 16.51
N ILE A 106 -13.05 1.79 15.26
CA ILE A 106 -14.47 2.03 14.90
C ILE A 106 -15.44 1.05 15.57
N SER A 107 -14.97 -0.13 15.94
CA SER A 107 -15.82 -1.14 16.61
C SER A 107 -16.11 -0.85 18.11
N SER A 108 -15.44 0.15 18.69
CA SER A 108 -15.67 0.57 20.08
C SER A 108 -16.28 1.97 20.09
N PRO A 109 -17.45 2.17 20.71
CA PRO A 109 -18.11 3.47 20.73
C PRO A 109 -17.44 4.49 21.65
N ASP A 110 -16.47 4.04 22.48
CA ASP A 110 -15.81 4.91 23.44
C ASP A 110 -14.75 5.78 22.78
N MET A 111 -14.62 7.01 23.24
CA MET A 111 -13.52 7.89 22.85
C MET A 111 -12.19 7.30 23.30
N LYS A 112 -11.24 7.23 22.39
CA LYS A 112 -9.92 6.60 22.58
C LYS A 112 -8.80 7.48 22.03
N TYR A 113 -7.57 7.15 22.40
CA TYR A 113 -6.39 7.79 21.83
C TYR A 113 -5.23 6.79 21.72
N ILE A 114 -4.30 7.06 20.81
CA ILE A 114 -3.04 6.32 20.75
C ILE A 114 -2.07 6.95 21.75
N SER A 115 -1.63 6.17 22.73
CA SER A 115 -0.61 6.60 23.70
C SER A 115 0.82 6.28 23.26
N ARG A 116 0.97 5.25 22.43
CA ARG A 116 2.27 4.84 21.88
C ARG A 116 2.12 4.26 20.48
N LEU A 117 3.03 4.65 19.62
CA LEU A 117 3.18 4.10 18.28
C LEU A 117 4.64 3.70 18.08
N THR A 118 4.89 2.45 17.70
CA THR A 118 6.24 1.94 17.48
C THR A 118 6.29 1.19 16.15
N VAL A 119 7.30 1.48 15.35
CA VAL A 119 7.57 0.78 14.11
C VAL A 119 8.95 0.13 14.16
N ARG A 120 9.04 -1.12 13.69
CA ARG A 120 10.31 -1.80 13.45
C ARG A 120 10.52 -1.92 11.96
N LEU A 121 11.52 -1.25 11.45
CA LEU A 121 11.79 -1.17 10.01
C LEU A 121 13.27 -1.05 9.68
N MET A 122 13.58 -1.26 8.41
CA MET A 122 14.85 -0.97 7.77
C MET A 122 14.56 -0.17 6.51
N LEU A 123 15.35 0.87 6.28
CA LEU A 123 15.34 1.69 5.06
C LEU A 123 16.72 1.60 4.41
N GLU A 124 16.75 1.40 3.11
CA GLU A 124 18.01 1.50 2.36
C GLU A 124 18.59 2.92 2.39
N PRO A 125 19.91 3.08 2.14
CA PRO A 125 20.49 4.39 1.99
C PRO A 125 19.74 5.21 0.91
N LYS A 126 19.39 6.45 1.23
CA LYS A 126 18.57 7.37 0.42
C LYS A 126 17.05 7.07 0.40
N ALA A 127 16.58 5.96 0.96
CA ALA A 127 15.16 5.75 1.17
C ALA A 127 14.65 6.57 2.35
N ASN A 128 13.38 6.95 2.30
CA ASN A 128 12.71 7.65 3.39
C ASN A 128 11.30 7.10 3.59
N CYS A 129 10.74 7.33 4.76
CA CYS A 129 9.31 7.14 4.99
C CYS A 129 8.77 8.17 6.00
N ALA A 130 7.57 8.65 5.75
CA ALA A 130 6.84 9.59 6.58
C ALA A 130 5.58 8.92 7.14
N PHE A 131 5.24 9.23 8.38
CA PHE A 131 4.10 8.67 9.09
C PHE A 131 3.07 9.74 9.32
N TYR A 132 1.80 9.40 9.06
CA TYR A 132 0.66 10.30 9.19
C TYR A 132 -0.47 9.63 9.96
N VAL A 133 -1.30 10.46 10.59
CA VAL A 133 -2.54 10.04 11.24
C VAL A 133 -3.69 10.91 10.76
N GLN A 134 -4.85 10.31 10.63
CA GLN A 134 -6.12 10.98 10.38
C GLN A 134 -7.08 10.59 11.49
N TYR A 135 -7.76 11.57 12.08
CA TYR A 135 -8.70 11.36 13.17
C TYR A 135 -10.12 11.57 12.72
N ASP A 136 -11.00 10.69 13.15
CA ASP A 136 -12.43 10.75 12.88
C ASP A 136 -12.73 10.89 11.36
N PHE A 137 -13.69 11.71 11.00
CA PHE A 137 -14.08 11.99 9.61
C PHE A 137 -13.32 13.17 9.00
N SER A 138 -12.22 13.62 9.61
CA SER A 138 -11.38 14.67 9.02
C SER A 138 -10.80 14.21 7.68
N GLU A 139 -10.74 15.10 6.71
CA GLU A 139 -10.04 14.84 5.45
C GLU A 139 -8.53 15.13 5.56
N GLU A 140 -8.10 15.78 6.65
CA GLU A 140 -6.71 16.20 6.84
C GLU A 140 -5.86 15.08 7.46
N TRP A 141 -4.66 14.91 6.88
CA TRP A 141 -3.62 14.02 7.42
C TRP A 141 -2.61 14.82 8.23
N GLU A 142 -2.49 14.49 9.51
CA GLU A 142 -1.51 15.08 10.41
C GLU A 142 -0.17 14.33 10.28
N HIS A 143 0.88 15.04 9.88
CA HIS A 143 2.23 14.47 9.81
C HIS A 143 2.78 14.25 11.22
N LEU A 144 3.29 13.05 11.48
CA LEU A 144 3.85 12.66 12.79
C LEU A 144 5.37 12.71 12.79
N PHE A 145 6.00 12.03 11.83
CA PHE A 145 7.45 11.87 11.82
C PHE A 145 7.95 11.38 10.46
N THR A 146 9.21 11.71 10.13
CA THR A 146 9.89 11.20 8.92
C THR A 146 11.19 10.52 9.32
N LEU A 147 11.44 9.34 8.75
CA LEU A 147 12.68 8.58 8.85
C LEU A 147 13.41 8.57 7.53
N THR A 148 14.74 8.60 7.58
CA THR A 148 15.62 8.48 6.42
C THR A 148 16.63 7.36 6.65
N GLY A 149 17.13 6.76 5.62
CA GLY A 149 18.02 5.59 5.53
C GLY A 149 18.56 5.07 6.86
N THR A 150 18.16 3.88 7.26
CA THR A 150 18.50 3.34 8.57
C THR A 150 18.64 1.82 8.57
N SER A 151 19.55 1.30 9.37
CA SER A 151 19.61 -0.13 9.67
C SER A 151 18.38 -0.60 10.43
N LEU A 152 18.16 -1.92 10.46
CA LEU A 152 17.01 -2.52 11.16
C LEU A 152 17.00 -2.15 12.65
N ARG A 153 15.99 -1.39 13.07
CA ARG A 153 15.72 -1.07 14.48
C ARG A 153 14.26 -0.65 14.70
N SER A 154 13.92 -0.52 15.98
CA SER A 154 12.59 -0.03 16.38
C SER A 154 12.65 1.46 16.68
N PHE A 155 11.64 2.19 16.22
CA PHE A 155 11.47 3.62 16.44
C PHE A 155 10.15 3.85 17.17
N SER A 156 10.18 4.70 18.18
CA SER A 156 8.96 5.25 18.76
C SER A 156 8.56 6.48 17.94
N ILE A 157 7.41 6.41 17.32
CA ILE A 157 6.86 7.53 16.54
C ILE A 157 6.25 8.53 17.52
N PRO A 158 6.69 9.80 17.51
CA PRO A 158 6.10 10.82 18.35
C PRO A 158 4.64 11.05 17.94
N ILE A 159 3.73 10.83 18.86
CA ILE A 159 2.31 11.08 18.65
C ILE A 159 1.79 11.93 19.82
N ARG A 160 0.99 12.94 19.49
CA ARG A 160 0.26 13.70 20.51
C ARG A 160 -1.06 13.00 20.77
N PRO A 161 -1.33 12.52 22.00
CA PRO A 161 -2.59 11.90 22.32
C PRO A 161 -3.75 12.85 22.01
N LYS A 162 -4.62 12.46 21.09
CA LYS A 162 -5.84 13.18 20.73
C LYS A 162 -7.00 12.21 20.84
N ARG A 163 -8.02 12.58 21.57
CA ARG A 163 -9.23 11.75 21.73
C ARG A 163 -10.00 11.76 20.41
N CYS A 164 -10.38 10.58 19.97
CA CYS A 164 -11.13 10.36 18.76
C CYS A 164 -12.03 9.13 18.88
N ASP A 165 -13.04 9.03 18.02
CA ASP A 165 -13.85 7.83 17.87
C ASP A 165 -13.07 6.75 17.12
N HIS A 166 -12.44 7.10 16.00
CA HIS A 166 -11.59 6.21 15.22
C HIS A 166 -10.42 6.99 14.59
N MET A 167 -9.48 6.28 14.00
CA MET A 167 -8.34 6.89 13.34
C MET A 167 -7.83 6.00 12.21
N LYS A 168 -7.12 6.61 11.26
CA LYS A 168 -6.36 5.90 10.23
C LYS A 168 -4.89 6.28 10.32
N LEU A 169 -4.03 5.36 9.97
CA LEU A 169 -2.60 5.59 9.88
C LEU A 169 -2.15 5.40 8.44
N ARG A 170 -1.26 6.27 7.99
CA ARG A 170 -0.66 6.23 6.66
C ARG A 170 0.85 6.31 6.78
N ILE A 171 1.53 5.54 5.96
CA ILE A 171 2.98 5.57 5.79
C ILE A 171 3.23 5.81 4.31
N GLU A 172 3.94 6.86 4.00
CA GLU A 172 4.37 7.18 2.64
C GLU A 172 5.90 7.15 2.59
N GLY A 173 6.45 6.70 1.50
CA GLY A 173 7.89 6.63 1.39
C GLY A 173 8.39 6.61 -0.05
N MET A 174 9.69 6.76 -0.17
CA MET A 174 10.41 6.65 -1.43
C MET A 174 11.62 5.74 -1.24
N GLY A 175 11.85 4.85 -2.21
CA GLY A 175 12.92 3.87 -2.16
C GLY A 175 12.57 2.64 -1.32
N MET A 176 13.53 1.74 -1.15
CA MET A 176 13.27 0.43 -0.55
C MET A 176 13.14 0.50 0.97
N ALA A 177 12.02 0.01 1.46
CA ALA A 177 11.69 -0.11 2.87
C ALA A 177 11.24 -1.53 3.21
N LYS A 178 11.64 -2.03 4.38
CA LYS A 178 11.13 -3.27 4.96
C LYS A 178 10.55 -2.97 6.33
N ILE A 179 9.23 -3.05 6.45
CA ILE A 179 8.50 -2.87 7.71
C ILE A 179 8.24 -4.25 8.30
N TYR A 180 8.80 -4.53 9.46
CA TYR A 180 8.70 -5.83 10.15
C TYR A 180 7.54 -5.88 11.13
N SER A 181 7.30 -4.79 11.83
CA SER A 181 6.18 -4.69 12.76
C SER A 181 5.75 -3.25 12.96
N PHE A 182 4.46 -3.10 13.22
CA PHE A 182 3.84 -1.85 13.57
C PHE A 182 2.96 -2.09 14.79
N THR A 183 3.29 -1.44 15.90
CA THR A 183 2.63 -1.67 17.19
C THR A 183 2.03 -0.36 17.68
N LYS A 184 0.79 -0.42 18.10
CA LYS A 184 0.08 0.70 18.72
C LYS A 184 -0.44 0.31 20.09
N THR A 185 -0.44 1.25 21.02
CA THR A 185 -1.17 1.16 22.30
C THR A 185 -2.33 2.14 22.24
N ILE A 186 -3.53 1.62 22.40
CA ILE A 186 -4.76 2.40 22.42
C ILE A 186 -5.24 2.41 23.87
N GLU A 187 -5.60 3.58 24.38
CA GLU A 187 -6.18 3.77 25.69
C GLU A 187 -7.59 4.35 25.54
N GLN A 188 -8.51 3.84 26.31
CA GLN A 188 -9.86 4.40 26.42
C GLN A 188 -9.80 5.65 27.27
N GLY A 189 -10.42 6.72 26.80
CA GLY A 189 -10.58 7.92 27.60
C GLY A 189 -11.56 7.62 28.74
N SER A 190 -11.17 7.88 30.00
CA SER A 190 -12.15 7.92 31.10
C SER A 190 -13.19 8.98 30.78
N GLU A 191 -14.47 8.61 30.78
CA GLU A 191 -15.53 9.58 30.84
C GLU A 191 -15.38 10.32 32.16
N LEU A 192 -15.08 11.60 32.10
CA LEU A 192 -15.26 12.48 33.25
C LEU A 192 -16.75 12.68 33.33
N SER A 193 -17.35 11.96 34.28
CA SER A 193 -18.72 12.19 34.75
C SER A 193 -18.89 13.59 35.32
#